data_fc40497a9751a2d8fcc4f250ac975092
#
_entry.id   fc40497a9751a2d8fcc4f250ac975092
#
_cell.length_a   1.000
_cell.length_b   1.000
_cell.length_c   1.000
_cell.angle_alpha   90.00
_cell.angle_beta   90.00
_cell.angle_gamma   90.00
#
_symmetry.space_group_name_H-M   'P 1'
#
loop_
_entity.id
_entity.type
_entity.pdbx_description
1 polymer ?
#
loop_
_entity_poly.entity_id
_entity_poly.type
_entity_poly.pdbx_seq_one_letter_code
_entity_poly.pdbx_strand_id
1 'polypeptide(L)'
;MRRLLFLSCAVVFLDVTFFSVLTPLLPSYKSDHHLSEGAIGVLAGAFAAGSLVMAVPGGWLVARVGARKTVIAGLTGIGICSPLFGFAEHIVLLDLLRFLQGGCGALMWAGAISWVVVAAPTARRGELLGIVIAAAVVGELLGAPLGAIAHQVGTEPVFSMVLVAALILITIAVTLPEPTGVESQPLGEAWRRIRQSDVPSGVLMLAGPSVAFGLVVVIGPLRMDDLGASPFLIAAAFASGSVVEAVVGPVIGRISDRVGRTLPYLIGAGALILALVGLGIFDRLSLLFAVVMVMSFGAGMAFTPASTLVTDTATAAGVNQGYASGASNVAWGGGQMIGAIGGGALAGAAGYLLPCLVAAAV
;
A
#
# COMPACT_ATOMS: atom_id res chain seq x y z
N MET A 1 -16.89 -16.41 12.43
CA MET A 1 -15.64 -16.39 11.67
C MET A 1 -15.81 -16.08 10.18
N ARG A 2 -16.61 -16.81 9.37
CA ARG A 2 -16.73 -16.56 7.91
C ARG A 2 -17.12 -15.12 7.56
N ARG A 3 -18.14 -14.54 8.24
CA ARG A 3 -18.58 -13.15 8.00
C ARG A 3 -17.50 -12.11 8.36
N LEU A 4 -16.75 -12.34 9.44
CA LEU A 4 -15.65 -11.48 9.82
C LEU A 4 -14.51 -11.52 8.80
N LEU A 5 -14.12 -12.73 8.35
CA LEU A 5 -13.08 -12.88 7.33
C LEU A 5 -13.49 -12.19 6.03
N PHE A 6 -14.75 -12.39 5.59
CA PHE A 6 -15.29 -11.68 4.42
C PHE A 6 -15.20 -10.16 4.58
N LEU A 7 -15.64 -9.62 5.75
CA LEU A 7 -15.55 -8.19 6.02
C LEU A 7 -14.10 -7.70 5.96
N SER A 8 -13.17 -8.38 6.63
CA SER A 8 -11.76 -7.97 6.64
C SER A 8 -11.13 -8.01 5.26
N CYS A 9 -11.44 -9.05 4.46
CA CYS A 9 -11.01 -9.13 3.07
C CYS A 9 -11.59 -7.99 2.23
N ALA A 10 -12.90 -7.71 2.36
CA ALA A 10 -13.57 -6.67 1.59
C ALA A 10 -13.08 -5.25 1.95
N VAL A 11 -12.78 -5.00 3.22
CA VAL A 11 -12.23 -3.73 3.71
C VAL A 11 -10.85 -3.48 3.13
N VAL A 12 -9.96 -4.47 3.19
CA VAL A 12 -8.60 -4.36 2.66
C VAL A 12 -8.59 -4.30 1.13
N PHE A 13 -9.43 -5.12 0.49
CA PHE A 13 -9.66 -5.08 -0.96
C PHE A 13 -10.09 -3.69 -1.43
N LEU A 14 -11.08 -3.08 -0.76
CA LEU A 14 -11.58 -1.74 -1.09
C LEU A 14 -10.46 -0.69 -1.01
N ASP A 15 -9.70 -0.70 0.08
CA ASP A 15 -8.61 0.24 0.32
C ASP A 15 -7.54 0.17 -0.78
N VAL A 16 -7.03 -1.05 -1.05
CA VAL A 16 -5.96 -1.26 -2.03
C VAL A 16 -6.45 -1.02 -3.47
N THR A 17 -7.70 -1.39 -3.78
CA THR A 17 -8.29 -1.09 -5.09
C THR A 17 -8.26 0.40 -5.35
N PHE A 18 -8.75 1.22 -4.42
CA PHE A 18 -8.82 2.68 -4.61
C PHE A 18 -7.47 3.38 -4.41
N PHE A 19 -6.51 2.76 -3.75
CA PHE A 19 -5.11 3.17 -3.84
C PHE A 19 -4.60 3.06 -5.28
N SER A 20 -4.77 1.90 -5.93
CA SER A 20 -4.22 1.58 -7.25
C SER A 20 -4.98 2.23 -8.42
N VAL A 21 -6.25 2.63 -8.22
CA VAL A 21 -7.05 3.37 -9.24
C VAL A 21 -6.33 4.61 -9.75
N LEU A 22 -5.56 5.30 -8.90
CA LEU A 22 -4.91 6.54 -9.28
C LEU A 22 -3.77 6.33 -10.29
N THR A 23 -3.11 5.17 -10.29
CA THR A 23 -1.88 4.91 -11.08
C THR A 23 -2.05 5.24 -12.58
N PRO A 24 -3.03 4.71 -13.33
CA PRO A 24 -3.21 5.06 -14.74
C PRO A 24 -3.84 6.44 -14.96
N LEU A 25 -4.33 7.11 -13.91
CA LEU A 25 -4.90 8.45 -13.97
C LEU A 25 -3.85 9.56 -13.78
N LEU A 26 -2.65 9.25 -13.24
CA LEU A 26 -1.63 10.26 -12.96
C LEU A 26 -1.24 11.09 -14.19
N PRO A 27 -1.03 10.51 -15.40
CA PRO A 27 -0.76 11.30 -16.59
C PRO A 27 -1.89 12.26 -16.94
N SER A 28 -3.16 11.82 -16.83
CA SER A 28 -4.32 12.69 -17.10
C SER A 28 -4.39 13.85 -16.11
N TYR A 29 -4.21 13.60 -14.81
CA TYR A 29 -4.13 14.69 -13.81
C TYR A 29 -2.99 15.65 -14.10
N LYS A 30 -1.84 15.16 -14.61
CA LYS A 30 -0.72 16.01 -15.02
C LYS A 30 -1.13 16.94 -16.18
N SER A 31 -1.76 16.39 -17.22
CA SER A 31 -2.16 17.16 -18.39
C SER A 31 -3.31 18.14 -18.11
N ASP A 32 -4.38 17.66 -17.44
CA ASP A 32 -5.62 18.39 -17.23
C ASP A 32 -5.44 19.59 -16.27
N HIS A 33 -4.58 19.42 -15.27
CA HIS A 33 -4.29 20.47 -14.27
C HIS A 33 -2.94 21.16 -14.51
N HIS A 34 -2.23 20.88 -15.61
CA HIS A 34 -0.91 21.45 -15.94
C HIS A 34 0.11 21.32 -14.81
N LEU A 35 0.17 20.12 -14.18
CA LEU A 35 1.01 19.86 -13.02
C LEU A 35 2.44 19.49 -13.41
N SER A 36 3.39 19.88 -12.53
CA SER A 36 4.75 19.35 -12.61
C SER A 36 4.82 17.90 -12.11
N GLU A 37 5.89 17.18 -12.47
CA GLU A 37 6.17 15.83 -11.96
C GLU A 37 6.22 15.82 -10.43
N GLY A 38 6.75 16.88 -9.82
CA GLY A 38 6.79 17.05 -8.36
C GLY A 38 5.39 17.13 -7.75
N ALA A 39 4.45 17.87 -8.37
CA ALA A 39 3.07 17.95 -7.91
C ALA A 39 2.34 16.59 -8.03
N ILE A 40 2.58 15.85 -9.12
CA ILE A 40 2.09 14.47 -9.27
C ILE A 40 2.68 13.53 -8.21
N GLY A 41 3.98 13.73 -7.89
CA GLY A 41 4.63 13.00 -6.79
C GLY A 41 3.97 13.27 -5.44
N VAL A 42 3.57 14.53 -5.16
CA VAL A 42 2.81 14.90 -3.95
C VAL A 42 1.44 14.24 -3.96
N LEU A 43 0.69 14.30 -5.05
CA LEU A 43 -0.64 13.70 -5.17
C LEU A 43 -0.61 12.18 -4.91
N ALA A 44 0.33 11.47 -5.51
CA ALA A 44 0.50 10.03 -5.29
C ALA A 44 1.00 9.72 -3.88
N GLY A 45 1.99 10.49 -3.38
CA GLY A 45 2.59 10.30 -2.07
C GLY A 45 1.71 10.71 -0.90
N ALA A 46 0.69 11.57 -1.12
CA ALA A 46 -0.21 12.04 -0.08
C ALA A 46 -0.95 10.90 0.63
N PHE A 47 -1.37 9.86 -0.10
CA PHE A 47 -1.97 8.67 0.49
C PHE A 47 -1.00 7.97 1.47
N ALA A 48 0.23 7.76 1.04
CA ALA A 48 1.26 7.14 1.86
C ALA A 48 1.60 8.01 3.09
N ALA A 49 1.63 9.32 2.93
CA ALA A 49 1.81 10.27 4.03
C ALA A 49 0.68 10.19 5.06
N GLY A 50 -0.57 10.10 4.61
CA GLY A 50 -1.73 9.89 5.49
C GLY A 50 -1.66 8.57 6.25
N SER A 51 -1.29 7.48 5.55
CA SER A 51 -1.07 6.18 6.16
C SER A 51 0.05 6.21 7.20
N LEU A 52 1.16 6.89 6.92
CA LEU A 52 2.28 7.07 7.83
C LEU A 52 1.84 7.79 9.12
N VAL A 53 1.14 8.91 8.98
CA VAL A 53 0.68 9.72 10.14
C VAL A 53 -0.29 8.92 11.01
N MET A 54 -1.16 8.11 10.40
CA MET A 54 -2.16 7.31 11.12
C MET A 54 -1.68 5.89 11.49
N ALA A 55 -0.46 5.50 11.13
CA ALA A 55 0.09 4.17 11.42
C ALA A 55 0.09 3.85 12.93
N VAL A 56 0.63 4.73 13.75
CA VAL A 56 0.68 4.56 15.22
C VAL A 56 -0.66 4.91 15.88
N PRO A 57 -1.33 6.05 15.56
CA PRO A 57 -2.66 6.36 16.06
C PRO A 57 -3.70 5.27 15.77
N GLY A 58 -3.63 4.63 14.60
CA GLY A 58 -4.54 3.52 14.23
C GLY A 58 -4.42 2.33 15.18
N GLY A 59 -3.21 1.88 15.46
CA GLY A 59 -2.95 0.82 16.44
C GLY A 59 -3.42 1.18 17.86
N TRP A 60 -3.16 2.42 18.28
CA TRP A 60 -3.64 2.94 19.57
C TRP A 60 -5.17 3.01 19.64
N LEU A 61 -5.81 3.43 18.53
CA LEU A 61 -7.27 3.50 18.47
C LEU A 61 -7.91 2.11 18.61
N VAL A 62 -7.34 1.10 17.91
CA VAL A 62 -7.77 -0.30 18.06
C VAL A 62 -7.69 -0.74 19.53
N ALA A 63 -6.59 -0.44 20.21
CA ALA A 63 -6.40 -0.82 21.62
C ALA A 63 -7.36 -0.10 22.55
N ARG A 64 -7.81 1.13 22.22
CA ARG A 64 -8.66 1.96 23.10
C ARG A 64 -10.15 1.79 22.86
N VAL A 65 -10.58 1.76 21.60
CA VAL A 65 -12.01 1.74 21.23
C VAL A 65 -12.47 0.44 20.62
N GLY A 66 -11.52 -0.46 20.29
CA GLY A 66 -11.78 -1.76 19.68
C GLY A 66 -11.64 -1.77 18.17
N ALA A 67 -11.44 -2.97 17.63
CA ALA A 67 -11.17 -3.19 16.20
C ALA A 67 -12.38 -2.81 15.32
N ARG A 68 -13.60 -3.19 15.72
CA ARG A 68 -14.84 -2.88 14.99
C ARG A 68 -15.04 -1.38 14.79
N LYS A 69 -14.95 -0.59 15.88
CA LYS A 69 -15.15 0.86 15.80
C LYS A 69 -14.07 1.54 14.97
N THR A 70 -12.83 1.04 15.03
CA THR A 70 -11.72 1.55 14.21
C THR A 70 -11.96 1.28 12.72
N VAL A 71 -12.42 0.07 12.35
CA VAL A 71 -12.79 -0.24 10.96
C VAL A 71 -13.95 0.66 10.49
N ILE A 72 -14.99 0.84 11.31
CA ILE A 72 -16.12 1.70 10.96
C ILE A 72 -15.68 3.15 10.77
N ALA A 73 -14.79 3.67 11.61
CA ALA A 73 -14.24 5.02 11.46
C ALA A 73 -13.47 5.18 10.14
N GLY A 74 -12.61 4.21 9.81
CA GLY A 74 -11.89 4.18 8.54
C GLY A 74 -12.83 4.11 7.33
N LEU A 75 -13.82 3.20 7.35
CA LEU A 75 -14.83 3.07 6.29
C LEU A 75 -15.67 4.35 6.12
N THR A 76 -16.05 5.00 7.22
CA THR A 76 -16.80 6.27 7.17
C THR A 76 -15.96 7.36 6.51
N GLY A 77 -14.70 7.49 6.93
CA GLY A 77 -13.79 8.48 6.36
C GLY A 77 -13.51 8.27 4.89
N ILE A 78 -13.16 7.04 4.47
CA ILE A 78 -12.90 6.75 3.04
C ILE A 78 -14.16 6.88 2.20
N GLY A 79 -15.33 6.50 2.74
CA GLY A 79 -16.63 6.65 2.08
C GLY A 79 -17.03 8.11 1.84
N ILE A 80 -16.54 9.05 2.66
CA ILE A 80 -16.76 10.49 2.47
C ILE A 80 -15.66 11.08 1.56
N CYS A 81 -14.38 10.80 1.84
CA CYS A 81 -13.27 11.40 1.13
C CYS A 81 -13.18 10.95 -0.34
N SER A 82 -13.58 9.71 -0.67
CA SER A 82 -13.45 9.22 -2.03
C SER A 82 -14.41 9.88 -3.02
N PRO A 83 -15.71 10.00 -2.76
CA PRO A 83 -16.57 10.81 -3.65
C PRO A 83 -16.08 12.25 -3.78
N LEU A 84 -15.71 12.90 -2.67
CA LEU A 84 -15.19 14.26 -2.70
C LEU A 84 -13.95 14.37 -3.58
N PHE A 85 -13.06 13.35 -3.56
CA PHE A 85 -11.91 13.29 -4.45
C PHE A 85 -12.33 13.20 -5.94
N GLY A 86 -13.37 12.41 -6.25
CA GLY A 86 -13.89 12.28 -7.61
C GLY A 86 -14.42 13.60 -8.20
N PHE A 87 -14.98 14.48 -7.34
CA PHE A 87 -15.51 15.80 -7.73
C PHE A 87 -14.50 16.94 -7.55
N ALA A 88 -13.32 16.70 -7.00
CA ALA A 88 -12.36 17.75 -6.71
C ALA A 88 -11.61 18.21 -7.97
N GLU A 89 -11.58 19.51 -8.22
CA GLU A 89 -10.89 20.13 -9.35
C GLU A 89 -9.56 20.79 -8.94
N HIS A 90 -9.40 21.16 -7.65
CA HIS A 90 -8.22 21.84 -7.16
C HIS A 90 -7.19 20.86 -6.60
N ILE A 91 -5.93 20.99 -7.04
CA ILE A 91 -4.84 20.08 -6.63
C ILE A 91 -4.67 20.01 -5.10
N VAL A 92 -4.77 21.14 -4.39
CA VAL A 92 -4.64 21.15 -2.92
C VAL A 92 -5.75 20.33 -2.25
N LEU A 93 -6.98 20.36 -2.79
CA LEU A 93 -8.08 19.55 -2.29
C LEU A 93 -7.88 18.08 -2.64
N LEU A 94 -7.40 17.76 -3.83
CA LEU A 94 -7.04 16.40 -4.24
C LEU A 94 -5.97 15.81 -3.31
N ASP A 95 -4.90 16.58 -3.04
CA ASP A 95 -3.82 16.15 -2.14
C ASP A 95 -4.33 15.91 -0.71
N LEU A 96 -5.15 16.83 -0.18
CA LEU A 96 -5.76 16.69 1.15
C LEU A 96 -6.65 15.47 1.24
N LEU A 97 -7.52 15.25 0.24
CA LEU A 97 -8.42 14.11 0.21
C LEU A 97 -7.65 12.79 0.07
N ARG A 98 -6.58 12.76 -0.74
CA ARG A 98 -5.68 11.60 -0.82
C ARG A 98 -4.98 11.31 0.51
N PHE A 99 -4.50 12.35 1.19
CA PHE A 99 -3.92 12.21 2.53
C PHE A 99 -4.94 11.63 3.52
N LEU A 100 -6.16 12.14 3.54
CA LEU A 100 -7.23 11.63 4.41
C LEU A 100 -7.62 10.19 4.06
N GLN A 101 -7.71 9.83 2.76
CA GLN A 101 -7.95 8.46 2.32
C GLN A 101 -6.87 7.51 2.87
N GLY A 102 -5.59 7.87 2.77
CA GLY A 102 -4.49 7.06 3.31
C GLY A 102 -4.57 6.88 4.83
N GLY A 103 -4.93 7.95 5.55
CA GLY A 103 -5.17 7.86 7.00
C GLY A 103 -6.33 6.93 7.35
N CYS A 104 -7.43 6.99 6.59
CA CYS A 104 -8.57 6.08 6.75
C CYS A 104 -8.18 4.62 6.42
N GLY A 105 -7.37 4.41 5.38
CA GLY A 105 -6.81 3.11 5.03
C GLY A 105 -6.01 2.50 6.17
N ALA A 106 -5.13 3.28 6.80
CA ALA A 106 -4.36 2.81 7.96
C ALA A 106 -5.27 2.37 9.13
N LEU A 107 -6.38 3.08 9.40
CA LEU A 107 -7.37 2.65 10.39
C LEU A 107 -8.06 1.34 9.98
N MET A 108 -8.42 1.21 8.71
CA MET A 108 -9.06 0.01 8.17
C MET A 108 -8.14 -1.20 8.29
N TRP A 109 -6.88 -1.08 7.93
CA TRP A 109 -5.87 -2.12 8.05
C TRP A 109 -5.62 -2.52 9.51
N ALA A 110 -5.36 -1.54 10.39
CA ALA A 110 -5.12 -1.79 11.80
C ALA A 110 -6.31 -2.52 12.44
N GLY A 111 -7.53 -2.08 12.17
CA GLY A 111 -8.75 -2.68 12.67
C GLY A 111 -9.00 -4.08 12.10
N ALA A 112 -8.94 -4.26 10.79
CA ALA A 112 -9.23 -5.53 10.13
C ALA A 112 -8.26 -6.64 10.54
N ILE A 113 -6.95 -6.36 10.52
CA ILE A 113 -5.92 -7.32 10.94
C ILE A 113 -6.07 -7.68 12.42
N SER A 114 -6.23 -6.68 13.30
CA SER A 114 -6.40 -6.92 14.72
C SER A 114 -7.66 -7.74 15.02
N TRP A 115 -8.75 -7.47 14.31
CA TRP A 115 -10.01 -8.20 14.48
C TRP A 115 -9.86 -9.68 14.09
N VAL A 116 -9.19 -9.96 12.96
CA VAL A 116 -8.89 -11.34 12.54
C VAL A 116 -7.97 -12.04 13.54
N VAL A 117 -6.90 -11.38 13.99
CA VAL A 117 -5.93 -11.96 14.94
C VAL A 117 -6.59 -12.37 16.25
N VAL A 118 -7.46 -11.51 16.81
CA VAL A 118 -8.14 -11.80 18.08
C VAL A 118 -9.21 -12.88 17.94
N ALA A 119 -9.98 -12.87 16.85
CA ALA A 119 -11.07 -13.80 16.63
C ALA A 119 -10.63 -15.18 16.09
N ALA A 120 -9.43 -15.27 15.52
CA ALA A 120 -8.93 -16.49 14.88
C ALA A 120 -8.36 -17.49 15.90
N PRO A 121 -8.65 -18.79 15.75
CA PRO A 121 -7.93 -19.83 16.47
C PRO A 121 -6.43 -19.73 16.19
N THR A 122 -5.58 -19.87 17.22
CA THR A 122 -4.12 -19.68 17.10
C THR A 122 -3.51 -20.51 15.97
N ALA A 123 -3.95 -21.78 15.81
CA ALA A 123 -3.46 -22.68 14.77
C ALA A 123 -3.79 -22.23 13.32
N ARG A 124 -4.74 -21.31 13.13
CA ARG A 124 -5.20 -20.87 11.80
C ARG A 124 -4.99 -19.39 11.53
N ARG A 125 -4.35 -18.66 12.45
CA ARG A 125 -4.14 -17.20 12.29
C ARG A 125 -3.38 -16.86 11.02
N GLY A 126 -2.28 -17.56 10.75
CA GLY A 126 -1.48 -17.34 9.55
C GLY A 126 -2.26 -17.58 8.26
N GLU A 127 -3.06 -18.66 8.20
CA GLU A 127 -3.94 -18.96 7.06
C GLU A 127 -4.94 -17.83 6.81
N LEU A 128 -5.62 -17.36 7.87
CA LEU A 128 -6.65 -16.34 7.76
C LEU A 128 -6.07 -14.96 7.40
N LEU A 129 -4.91 -14.62 7.96
CA LEU A 129 -4.20 -13.40 7.56
C LEU A 129 -3.71 -13.47 6.11
N GLY A 130 -3.22 -14.63 5.67
CA GLY A 130 -2.85 -14.86 4.27
C GLY A 130 -4.01 -14.63 3.31
N ILE A 131 -5.24 -15.02 3.67
CA ILE A 131 -6.44 -14.76 2.87
C ILE A 131 -6.73 -13.26 2.79
N VAL A 132 -6.58 -12.50 3.89
CA VAL A 132 -6.77 -11.04 3.88
C VAL A 132 -5.73 -10.35 3.00
N ILE A 133 -4.46 -10.78 3.07
CA ILE A 133 -3.40 -10.24 2.20
C ILE A 133 -3.67 -10.59 0.72
N ALA A 134 -4.13 -11.81 0.43
CA ALA A 134 -4.51 -12.18 -0.94
C ALA A 134 -5.64 -11.28 -1.48
N ALA A 135 -6.60 -10.87 -0.64
CA ALA A 135 -7.63 -9.91 -1.02
C ALA A 135 -7.05 -8.53 -1.37
N ALA A 136 -5.99 -8.08 -0.67
CA ALA A 136 -5.26 -6.86 -1.02
C ALA A 136 -4.65 -6.94 -2.43
N VAL A 137 -3.97 -8.04 -2.74
CA VAL A 137 -3.36 -8.26 -4.07
C VAL A 137 -4.40 -8.28 -5.18
N VAL A 138 -5.56 -8.91 -4.93
CA VAL A 138 -6.69 -8.86 -5.88
C VAL A 138 -7.23 -7.43 -6.03
N GLY A 139 -7.24 -6.65 -4.94
CA GLY A 139 -7.60 -5.23 -4.98
C GLY A 139 -6.63 -4.43 -5.85
N GLU A 140 -5.34 -4.64 -5.72
CA GLU A 140 -4.32 -4.00 -6.54
C GLU A 140 -4.46 -4.37 -8.03
N LEU A 141 -4.64 -5.65 -8.32
CA LEU A 141 -4.88 -6.17 -9.67
C LEU A 141 -6.07 -5.51 -10.36
N LEU A 142 -7.17 -5.27 -9.64
CA LEU A 142 -8.39 -4.70 -10.19
C LEU A 142 -8.41 -3.17 -10.15
N GLY A 143 -7.59 -2.54 -9.30
CA GLY A 143 -7.56 -1.09 -9.14
C GLY A 143 -7.06 -0.37 -10.39
N ALA A 144 -5.96 -0.80 -10.98
CA ALA A 144 -5.43 -0.15 -12.18
C ALA A 144 -6.39 -0.24 -13.38
N PRO A 145 -7.01 -1.38 -13.74
CA PRO A 145 -8.06 -1.42 -14.74
C PRO A 145 -9.27 -0.51 -14.42
N LEU A 146 -9.69 -0.46 -13.16
CA LEU A 146 -10.76 0.44 -12.73
C LEU A 146 -10.38 1.92 -12.93
N GLY A 147 -9.12 2.27 -12.71
CA GLY A 147 -8.60 3.61 -13.01
C GLY A 147 -8.64 3.94 -14.51
N ALA A 148 -8.29 3.00 -15.38
CA ALA A 148 -8.42 3.18 -16.83
C ALA A 148 -9.89 3.33 -17.28
N ILE A 149 -10.81 2.65 -16.61
CA ILE A 149 -12.26 2.85 -16.81
C ILE A 149 -12.67 4.25 -16.32
N ALA A 150 -12.19 4.67 -15.15
CA ALA A 150 -12.47 6.00 -14.61
C ALA A 150 -12.02 7.13 -15.54
N HIS A 151 -10.92 6.93 -16.27
CA HIS A 151 -10.49 7.88 -17.31
C HIS A 151 -11.52 8.03 -18.44
N GLN A 152 -12.30 7.00 -18.76
CA GLN A 152 -13.30 7.05 -19.84
C GLN A 152 -14.67 7.55 -19.37
N VAL A 153 -15.13 7.10 -18.18
CA VAL A 153 -16.49 7.37 -17.71
C VAL A 153 -16.56 8.55 -16.73
N GLY A 154 -15.41 9.12 -16.38
CA GLY A 154 -15.26 10.13 -15.33
C GLY A 154 -14.81 9.54 -13.99
N THR A 155 -14.16 10.36 -13.18
CA THR A 155 -13.68 9.98 -11.85
C THR A 155 -14.83 9.97 -10.83
N GLU A 156 -15.84 10.83 -11.00
CA GLU A 156 -16.95 11.03 -10.07
C GLU A 156 -17.75 9.75 -9.81
N PRO A 157 -18.24 9.01 -10.82
CA PRO A 157 -19.01 7.80 -10.58
C PRO A 157 -18.16 6.69 -9.96
N VAL A 158 -16.89 6.55 -10.40
CA VAL A 158 -16.01 5.47 -9.91
C VAL A 158 -15.63 5.70 -8.45
N PHE A 159 -15.22 6.90 -8.08
CA PHE A 159 -14.90 7.21 -6.68
C PHE A 159 -16.15 7.25 -5.79
N SER A 160 -17.34 7.56 -6.33
CA SER A 160 -18.61 7.50 -5.58
C SER A 160 -19.04 6.07 -5.23
N MET A 161 -18.60 5.05 -5.99
CA MET A 161 -18.86 3.64 -5.64
C MET A 161 -18.28 3.27 -4.27
N VAL A 162 -17.22 3.95 -3.82
CA VAL A 162 -16.63 3.73 -2.49
C VAL A 162 -17.63 4.02 -1.38
N LEU A 163 -18.44 5.07 -1.51
CA LEU A 163 -19.47 5.39 -0.52
C LEU A 163 -20.48 4.24 -0.38
N VAL A 164 -20.94 3.71 -1.50
CA VAL A 164 -21.91 2.58 -1.49
C VAL A 164 -21.26 1.34 -0.86
N ALA A 165 -20.04 1.02 -1.27
CA ALA A 165 -19.30 -0.10 -0.70
C ALA A 165 -19.05 0.08 0.81
N ALA A 166 -18.63 1.28 1.23
CA ALA A 166 -18.41 1.60 2.64
C ALA A 166 -19.68 1.44 3.47
N LEU A 167 -20.84 1.93 3.00
CA LEU A 167 -22.12 1.78 3.69
C LEU A 167 -22.52 0.32 3.86
N ILE A 168 -22.32 -0.51 2.82
CA ILE A 168 -22.58 -1.96 2.89
C ILE A 168 -21.65 -2.60 3.94
N LEU A 169 -20.34 -2.30 3.90
CA LEU A 169 -19.37 -2.87 4.82
C LEU A 169 -19.59 -2.39 6.27
N ILE A 170 -19.97 -1.13 6.47
CA ILE A 170 -20.34 -0.61 7.79
C ILE A 170 -21.57 -1.38 8.33
N THR A 171 -22.59 -1.60 7.50
CA THR A 171 -23.77 -2.36 7.88
C THR A 171 -23.40 -3.78 8.31
N ILE A 172 -22.49 -4.45 7.59
CA ILE A 172 -21.98 -5.76 7.98
C ILE A 172 -21.18 -5.66 9.29
N ALA A 173 -20.29 -4.67 9.42
CA ALA A 173 -19.44 -4.48 10.60
C ALA A 173 -20.25 -4.30 11.90
N VAL A 174 -21.33 -3.53 11.85
CA VAL A 174 -22.22 -3.29 13.01
C VAL A 174 -22.89 -4.57 13.49
N THR A 175 -23.19 -5.52 12.61
CA THR A 175 -23.81 -6.81 12.98
C THR A 175 -22.84 -7.81 13.60
N LEU A 176 -21.53 -7.57 13.50
CA LEU A 176 -20.53 -8.48 14.03
C LEU A 176 -20.18 -8.15 15.48
N PRO A 177 -19.89 -9.17 16.32
CA PRO A 177 -19.50 -8.94 17.70
C PRO A 177 -18.15 -8.23 17.80
N GLU A 178 -18.02 -7.32 18.78
CA GLU A 178 -16.72 -6.75 19.15
C GLU A 178 -15.83 -7.85 19.69
N PRO A 179 -14.58 -7.97 19.26
CA PRO A 179 -13.66 -8.95 19.83
C PRO A 179 -13.34 -8.58 21.28
N THR A 180 -13.51 -9.54 22.19
CA THR A 180 -13.09 -9.39 23.58
C THR A 180 -11.66 -9.89 23.74
N GLY A 181 -10.83 -9.18 24.55
CA GLY A 181 -9.47 -9.63 24.85
C GLY A 181 -8.36 -8.98 24.01
N VAL A 182 -8.61 -7.80 23.44
CA VAL A 182 -7.49 -6.96 22.94
C VAL A 182 -6.73 -6.48 24.17
N GLU A 183 -5.55 -7.06 24.43
CA GLU A 183 -4.67 -6.57 25.49
C GLU A 183 -4.24 -5.14 25.16
N SER A 184 -4.60 -4.21 26.01
CA SER A 184 -4.15 -2.82 25.91
C SER A 184 -2.69 -2.76 26.37
N GLN A 185 -1.77 -2.56 25.46
CA GLN A 185 -0.37 -2.29 25.78
C GLN A 185 -0.15 -0.78 25.79
N PRO A 186 0.43 -0.19 26.87
CA PRO A 186 0.77 1.22 26.89
C PRO A 186 1.76 1.57 25.77
N LEU A 187 1.54 2.68 25.05
CA LEU A 187 2.39 3.10 23.94
C LEU A 187 3.87 3.23 24.33
N GLY A 188 4.15 3.77 25.51
CA GLY A 188 5.53 3.92 26.01
C GLY A 188 6.23 2.57 26.23
N GLU A 189 5.50 1.54 26.65
CA GLU A 189 6.02 0.19 26.80
C GLU A 189 6.26 -0.46 25.42
N ALA A 190 5.30 -0.36 24.53
CA ALA A 190 5.44 -0.87 23.15
C ALA A 190 6.66 -0.24 22.46
N TRP A 191 6.80 1.09 22.55
CA TRP A 191 7.94 1.83 21.99
C TRP A 191 9.28 1.40 22.58
N ARG A 192 9.36 1.21 23.91
CA ARG A 192 10.57 0.71 24.56
C ARG A 192 10.95 -0.68 24.05
N ARG A 193 9.97 -1.60 23.96
CA ARG A 193 10.20 -2.97 23.47
C ARG A 193 10.63 -2.97 22.01
N ILE A 194 10.01 -2.16 21.14
CA ILE A 194 10.41 -1.99 19.75
C ILE A 194 11.86 -1.54 19.65
N ARG A 195 12.25 -0.49 20.39
CA ARG A 195 13.61 0.04 20.33
C ARG A 195 14.69 -0.91 20.86
N GLN A 196 14.33 -1.82 21.76
CA GLN A 196 15.25 -2.79 22.38
C GLN A 196 15.27 -4.14 21.66
N SER A 197 14.59 -4.29 20.54
CA SER A 197 14.48 -5.51 19.76
C SER A 197 15.01 -5.31 18.33
N ASP A 198 14.91 -6.37 17.52
CA ASP A 198 15.28 -6.35 16.10
C ASP A 198 14.18 -5.79 15.16
N VAL A 199 13.07 -5.27 15.71
CA VAL A 199 11.98 -4.65 14.92
C VAL A 199 12.52 -3.51 14.05
N PRO A 200 13.39 -2.58 14.52
CA PRO A 200 13.95 -1.54 13.66
C PRO A 200 14.68 -2.05 12.43
N SER A 201 15.37 -3.19 12.53
CA SER A 201 16.04 -3.83 11.38
C SER A 201 15.04 -4.31 10.33
N GLY A 202 13.93 -4.93 10.76
CA GLY A 202 12.85 -5.33 9.86
C GLY A 202 12.16 -4.11 9.20
N VAL A 203 11.94 -3.05 9.96
CA VAL A 203 11.39 -1.77 9.46
C VAL A 203 12.30 -1.17 8.39
N LEU A 204 13.62 -1.17 8.62
CA LEU A 204 14.60 -0.67 7.64
C LEU A 204 14.62 -1.54 6.37
N MET A 205 14.61 -2.87 6.52
CA MET A 205 14.50 -3.79 5.38
C MET A 205 13.23 -3.58 4.55
N LEU A 206 12.12 -3.20 5.18
CA LEU A 206 10.86 -2.94 4.48
C LEU A 206 10.84 -1.56 3.81
N ALA A 207 11.56 -0.58 4.35
CA ALA A 207 11.57 0.79 3.85
C ALA A 207 12.19 0.91 2.45
N GLY A 208 13.31 0.23 2.16
CA GLY A 208 13.99 0.29 0.87
C GLY A 208 13.08 -0.11 -0.31
N PRO A 209 12.50 -1.32 -0.32
CA PRO A 209 11.51 -1.73 -1.33
C PRO A 209 10.31 -0.77 -1.43
N SER A 210 9.89 -0.18 -0.31
CA SER A 210 8.78 0.78 -0.30
C SER A 210 9.13 2.10 -1.00
N VAL A 211 10.39 2.58 -0.88
CA VAL A 211 10.89 3.73 -1.64
C VAL A 211 10.87 3.43 -3.14
N ALA A 212 11.40 2.28 -3.54
CA ALA A 212 11.41 1.86 -4.94
C ALA A 212 9.98 1.78 -5.52
N PHE A 213 9.06 1.17 -4.78
CA PHE A 213 7.66 1.06 -5.17
C PHE A 213 7.00 2.43 -5.31
N GLY A 214 7.16 3.32 -4.34
CA GLY A 214 6.60 4.68 -4.37
C GLY A 214 7.09 5.49 -5.57
N LEU A 215 8.37 5.36 -5.93
CA LEU A 215 8.94 6.01 -7.10
C LEU A 215 8.34 5.45 -8.40
N VAL A 216 8.26 4.11 -8.53
CA VAL A 216 7.77 3.47 -9.77
C VAL A 216 6.28 3.74 -10.00
N VAL A 217 5.48 3.83 -8.96
CA VAL A 217 4.04 4.17 -9.05
C VAL A 217 3.84 5.58 -9.63
N VAL A 218 4.80 6.50 -9.48
CA VAL A 218 4.74 7.86 -10.05
C VAL A 218 5.42 7.92 -11.41
N ILE A 219 6.69 7.53 -11.47
CA ILE A 219 7.49 7.70 -12.69
C ILE A 219 7.09 6.70 -13.79
N GLY A 220 6.70 5.49 -13.42
CA GLY A 220 6.30 4.46 -14.38
C GLY A 220 5.18 4.90 -15.32
N PRO A 221 4.00 5.30 -14.80
CA PRO A 221 2.90 5.80 -15.62
C PRO A 221 3.26 7.02 -16.45
N LEU A 222 3.96 8.01 -15.85
CA LEU A 222 4.35 9.24 -16.55
C LEU A 222 5.28 8.92 -17.73
N ARG A 223 6.29 8.06 -17.52
CA ARG A 223 7.22 7.70 -18.58
C ARG A 223 6.58 6.84 -19.67
N MET A 224 5.64 5.96 -19.30
CA MET A 224 4.87 5.19 -20.29
C MET A 224 3.98 6.11 -21.13
N ASP A 225 3.35 7.13 -20.52
CA ASP A 225 2.55 8.14 -21.19
C ASP A 225 3.39 8.98 -22.16
N ASP A 226 4.58 9.45 -21.73
CA ASP A 226 5.52 10.20 -22.58
C ASP A 226 5.93 9.39 -23.84
N LEU A 227 5.88 8.07 -23.79
CA LEU A 227 6.11 7.16 -24.91
C LEU A 227 4.82 6.79 -25.68
N GLY A 228 3.69 7.42 -25.37
CA GLY A 228 2.41 7.24 -26.04
C GLY A 228 1.58 6.06 -25.56
N ALA A 229 1.80 5.58 -24.32
CA ALA A 229 0.95 4.55 -23.75
C ALA A 229 -0.42 5.10 -23.40
N SER A 230 -1.48 4.38 -23.79
CA SER A 230 -2.82 4.71 -23.31
C SER A 230 -2.99 4.33 -21.83
N PRO A 231 -3.94 4.95 -21.10
CA PRO A 231 -4.26 4.58 -19.72
C PRO A 231 -4.57 3.08 -19.55
N PHE A 232 -5.16 2.43 -20.55
CA PHE A 232 -5.38 0.98 -20.54
C PHE A 232 -4.09 0.18 -20.64
N LEU A 233 -3.09 0.63 -21.41
CA LEU A 233 -1.80 -0.06 -21.49
C LEU A 233 -1.02 0.09 -20.19
N ILE A 234 -1.06 1.27 -19.56
CA ILE A 234 -0.49 1.51 -18.23
C ILE A 234 -1.17 0.59 -17.21
N ALA A 235 -2.51 0.57 -17.19
CA ALA A 235 -3.27 -0.30 -16.32
C ALA A 235 -2.95 -1.78 -16.53
N ALA A 236 -2.80 -2.23 -17.78
CA ALA A 236 -2.44 -3.60 -18.11
C ALA A 236 -1.03 -3.96 -17.61
N ALA A 237 -0.06 -3.04 -17.69
CA ALA A 237 1.28 -3.25 -17.16
C ALA A 237 1.25 -3.45 -15.63
N PHE A 238 0.62 -2.55 -14.90
CA PHE A 238 0.55 -2.63 -13.43
C PHE A 238 -0.30 -3.82 -12.96
N ALA A 239 -1.46 -4.09 -13.60
CA ALA A 239 -2.25 -5.28 -13.30
C ALA A 239 -1.47 -6.59 -13.56
N SER A 240 -0.72 -6.68 -14.66
CA SER A 240 0.14 -7.84 -14.92
C SER A 240 1.24 -7.97 -13.87
N GLY A 241 1.79 -6.84 -13.40
CA GLY A 241 2.74 -6.80 -12.28
C GLY A 241 2.14 -7.37 -11.00
N SER A 242 0.92 -6.97 -10.64
CA SER A 242 0.19 -7.51 -9.47
C SER A 242 -0.04 -9.02 -9.57
N VAL A 243 -0.24 -9.57 -10.79
CA VAL A 243 -0.30 -11.03 -10.99
C VAL A 243 1.06 -11.69 -10.68
N VAL A 244 2.16 -11.09 -11.11
CA VAL A 244 3.51 -11.60 -10.79
C VAL A 244 3.72 -11.60 -9.27
N GLU A 245 3.39 -10.52 -8.58
CA GLU A 245 3.51 -10.40 -7.12
C GLU A 245 2.63 -11.42 -6.38
N ALA A 246 1.39 -11.61 -6.85
CA ALA A 246 0.45 -12.58 -6.31
C ALA A 246 0.99 -14.02 -6.35
N VAL A 247 1.75 -14.36 -7.38
CA VAL A 247 2.36 -15.69 -7.53
C VAL A 247 3.67 -15.79 -6.74
N VAL A 248 4.50 -14.76 -6.83
CA VAL A 248 5.83 -14.74 -6.21
C VAL A 248 5.75 -14.73 -4.69
N GLY A 249 4.89 -13.89 -4.08
CA GLY A 249 4.80 -13.72 -2.64
C GLY A 249 4.62 -15.03 -1.86
N PRO A 250 3.58 -15.86 -2.13
CA PRO A 250 3.39 -17.13 -1.44
C PRO A 250 4.48 -18.16 -1.68
N VAL A 251 5.09 -18.17 -2.88
CA VAL A 251 6.20 -19.06 -3.21
C VAL A 251 7.44 -18.69 -2.39
N ILE A 252 7.75 -17.39 -2.35
CA ILE A 252 8.90 -16.87 -1.61
C ILE A 252 8.72 -17.01 -0.10
N GLY A 253 7.51 -16.85 0.43
CA GLY A 253 7.23 -17.14 1.84
C GLY A 253 7.71 -18.54 2.22
N ARG A 254 7.32 -19.57 1.45
CA ARG A 254 7.73 -20.96 1.71
C ARG A 254 9.23 -21.21 1.52
N ILE A 255 9.85 -20.55 0.53
CA ILE A 255 11.29 -20.65 0.28
C ILE A 255 12.06 -19.97 1.42
N SER A 256 11.66 -18.76 1.80
CA SER A 256 12.26 -17.98 2.86
C SER A 256 12.26 -18.70 4.21
N ASP A 257 11.19 -19.47 4.51
CA ASP A 257 11.12 -20.30 5.72
C ASP A 257 12.16 -21.43 5.74
N ARG A 258 12.65 -21.89 4.58
CA ARG A 258 13.62 -22.98 4.46
C ARG A 258 15.07 -22.52 4.31
N VAL A 259 15.31 -21.48 3.51
CA VAL A 259 16.67 -21.00 3.18
C VAL A 259 17.07 -19.76 3.98
N GLY A 260 16.18 -19.25 4.83
CA GLY A 260 16.36 -17.98 5.53
C GLY A 260 15.90 -16.79 4.70
N ARG A 261 15.76 -15.63 5.37
CA ARG A 261 15.14 -14.42 4.79
C ARG A 261 16.08 -13.57 3.96
N THR A 262 17.39 -13.66 4.21
CA THR A 262 18.39 -12.78 3.61
C THR A 262 18.54 -13.00 2.11
N LEU A 263 18.65 -14.26 1.65
CA LEU A 263 18.86 -14.56 0.24
C LEU A 263 17.70 -14.12 -0.66
N PRO A 264 16.42 -14.47 -0.35
CA PRO A 264 15.28 -13.96 -1.13
C PRO A 264 15.22 -12.42 -1.15
N TYR A 265 15.48 -11.77 0.00
CA TYR A 265 15.51 -10.32 0.09
C TYR A 265 16.57 -9.69 -0.83
N LEU A 266 17.81 -10.21 -0.83
CA LEU A 266 18.89 -9.71 -1.69
C LEU A 266 18.59 -9.88 -3.17
N ILE A 267 18.00 -11.01 -3.57
CA ILE A 267 17.56 -11.22 -4.97
C ILE A 267 16.47 -10.20 -5.34
N GLY A 268 15.50 -9.98 -4.43
CA GLY A 268 14.45 -9.00 -4.61
C GLY A 268 14.99 -7.58 -4.74
N ALA A 269 15.90 -7.18 -3.84
CA ALA A 269 16.56 -5.88 -3.88
C ALA A 269 17.34 -5.68 -5.19
N GLY A 270 18.09 -6.70 -5.63
CA GLY A 270 18.79 -6.66 -6.93
C GLY A 270 17.83 -6.48 -8.11
N ALA A 271 16.69 -7.17 -8.10
CA ALA A 271 15.66 -7.00 -9.13
C ALA A 271 15.03 -5.59 -9.10
N LEU A 272 14.78 -5.03 -7.90
CA LEU A 272 14.29 -3.65 -7.75
C LEU A 272 15.31 -2.64 -8.29
N ILE A 273 16.59 -2.77 -7.95
CA ILE A 273 17.68 -1.93 -8.50
C ILE A 273 17.69 -2.00 -10.03
N LEU A 274 17.62 -3.21 -10.59
CA LEU A 274 17.59 -3.41 -12.04
C LEU A 274 16.38 -2.74 -12.70
N ALA A 275 15.21 -2.87 -12.07
CA ALA A 275 13.99 -2.23 -12.53
C ALA A 275 14.09 -0.69 -12.48
N LEU A 276 14.63 -0.13 -11.40
CA LEU A 276 14.84 1.32 -11.26
C LEU A 276 15.80 1.85 -12.33
N VAL A 277 16.92 1.21 -12.54
CA VAL A 277 17.88 1.59 -13.59
C VAL A 277 17.22 1.48 -14.97
N GLY A 278 16.50 0.37 -15.24
CA GLY A 278 15.77 0.18 -16.50
C GLY A 278 14.69 1.26 -16.71
N LEU A 279 13.96 1.63 -15.65
CA LEU A 279 12.97 2.71 -15.70
C LEU A 279 13.61 4.05 -16.10
N GLY A 280 14.84 4.32 -15.63
CA GLY A 280 15.57 5.56 -15.95
C GLY A 280 16.12 5.62 -17.39
N ILE A 281 16.48 4.48 -18.00
CA ILE A 281 17.24 4.47 -19.27
C ILE A 281 16.46 3.97 -20.49
N PHE A 282 15.40 3.17 -20.32
CA PHE A 282 14.71 2.57 -21.47
C PHE A 282 13.68 3.52 -22.08
N ASP A 283 13.70 3.63 -23.43
CA ASP A 283 12.84 4.50 -24.22
C ASP A 283 11.89 3.71 -25.14
N ARG A 284 11.50 2.50 -24.73
CA ARG A 284 10.54 1.66 -25.46
C ARG A 284 9.49 1.11 -24.51
N LEU A 285 8.23 1.21 -24.90
CA LEU A 285 7.08 0.72 -24.09
C LEU A 285 7.22 -0.76 -23.70
N SER A 286 7.69 -1.63 -24.62
CA SER A 286 7.88 -3.04 -24.32
C SER A 286 8.93 -3.29 -23.23
N LEU A 287 9.99 -2.47 -23.18
CA LEU A 287 10.99 -2.55 -22.12
C LEU A 287 10.48 -1.99 -20.80
N LEU A 288 9.70 -0.90 -20.83
CA LEU A 288 9.07 -0.38 -19.62
C LEU A 288 8.04 -1.37 -19.05
N PHE A 289 7.31 -2.08 -19.92
CA PHE A 289 6.44 -3.16 -19.47
C PHE A 289 7.25 -4.27 -18.75
N ALA A 290 8.37 -4.70 -19.33
CA ALA A 290 9.26 -5.66 -18.69
C ALA A 290 9.85 -5.14 -17.36
N VAL A 291 10.14 -3.83 -17.27
CA VAL A 291 10.60 -3.19 -16.02
C VAL A 291 9.52 -3.33 -14.93
N VAL A 292 8.25 -3.09 -15.23
CA VAL A 292 7.15 -3.27 -14.26
C VAL A 292 7.07 -4.73 -13.81
N MET A 293 7.28 -5.71 -14.71
CA MET A 293 7.31 -7.13 -14.31
C MET A 293 8.48 -7.46 -13.38
N VAL A 294 9.68 -6.97 -13.70
CA VAL A 294 10.89 -7.17 -12.88
C VAL A 294 10.74 -6.48 -11.52
N MET A 295 10.16 -5.28 -11.50
CA MET A 295 9.86 -4.56 -10.28
C MET A 295 8.88 -5.35 -9.39
N SER A 296 7.78 -5.86 -9.94
CA SER A 296 6.77 -6.62 -9.20
C SER A 296 7.34 -7.96 -8.67
N PHE A 297 8.19 -8.62 -9.47
CA PHE A 297 8.96 -9.78 -9.01
C PHE A 297 9.86 -9.41 -7.83
N GLY A 298 10.64 -8.32 -7.95
CA GLY A 298 11.52 -7.82 -6.90
C GLY A 298 10.76 -7.43 -5.63
N ALA A 299 9.61 -6.78 -5.78
CA ALA A 299 8.73 -6.41 -4.67
C ALA A 299 8.24 -7.67 -3.92
N GLY A 300 7.67 -8.66 -4.61
CA GLY A 300 7.23 -9.91 -3.99
C GLY A 300 8.36 -10.66 -3.25
N MET A 301 9.58 -10.64 -3.84
CA MET A 301 10.78 -11.23 -3.24
C MET A 301 11.27 -10.48 -1.99
N ALA A 302 11.13 -9.16 -1.93
CA ALA A 302 11.66 -8.32 -0.86
C ALA A 302 10.63 -8.03 0.25
N PHE A 303 9.38 -7.70 -0.10
CA PHE A 303 8.35 -7.35 0.88
C PHE A 303 7.97 -8.52 1.78
N THR A 304 7.86 -9.74 1.23
CA THR A 304 7.43 -10.92 1.99
C THR A 304 8.38 -11.25 3.16
N PRO A 305 9.71 -11.42 2.96
CA PRO A 305 10.62 -11.70 4.07
C PRO A 305 10.78 -10.51 5.03
N ALA A 306 10.73 -9.26 4.52
CA ALA A 306 10.87 -8.07 5.36
C ALA A 306 9.67 -7.89 6.30
N SER A 307 8.44 -8.01 5.80
CA SER A 307 7.22 -7.90 6.61
C SER A 307 7.10 -9.03 7.64
N THR A 308 7.51 -10.25 7.26
CA THR A 308 7.57 -11.38 8.17
C THR A 308 8.58 -11.12 9.29
N LEU A 309 9.75 -10.57 8.98
CA LEU A 309 10.76 -10.21 9.98
C LEU A 309 10.22 -9.20 11.00
N VAL A 310 9.53 -8.14 10.55
CA VAL A 310 8.90 -7.16 11.47
C VAL A 310 7.91 -7.86 12.41
N THR A 311 7.06 -8.73 11.87
CA THR A 311 6.03 -9.44 12.65
C THR A 311 6.63 -10.40 13.68
N ASP A 312 7.64 -11.17 13.30
CA ASP A 312 8.26 -12.17 14.18
C ASP A 312 9.10 -11.49 15.28
N THR A 313 9.89 -10.47 14.93
CA THR A 313 10.69 -9.74 15.91
C THR A 313 9.81 -8.97 16.90
N ALA A 314 8.69 -8.39 16.42
CA ALA A 314 7.69 -7.75 17.29
C ALA A 314 7.03 -8.77 18.23
N THR A 315 6.66 -9.96 17.72
CA THR A 315 6.09 -11.03 18.53
C THR A 315 7.08 -11.52 19.59
N ALA A 316 8.34 -11.76 19.20
CA ALA A 316 9.40 -12.15 20.12
C ALA A 316 9.67 -11.11 21.22
N ALA A 317 9.53 -9.82 20.89
CA ALA A 317 9.64 -8.72 21.84
C ALA A 317 8.40 -8.52 22.74
N GLY A 318 7.32 -9.30 22.53
CA GLY A 318 6.05 -9.13 23.23
C GLY A 318 5.34 -7.82 22.90
N VAL A 319 5.51 -7.33 21.66
CA VAL A 319 4.80 -6.15 21.14
C VAL A 319 3.43 -6.58 20.64
N ASN A 320 2.39 -5.83 21.00
CA ASN A 320 1.04 -6.09 20.52
C ASN A 320 0.96 -6.00 18.99
N GLN A 321 0.13 -6.86 18.37
CA GLN A 321 -0.01 -6.94 16.92
C GLN A 321 -0.43 -5.61 16.27
N GLY A 322 -1.21 -4.78 16.95
CA GLY A 322 -1.57 -3.43 16.46
C GLY A 322 -0.35 -2.54 16.27
N TYR A 323 0.59 -2.57 17.22
CA TYR A 323 1.83 -1.79 17.10
C TYR A 323 2.83 -2.42 16.13
N ALA A 324 2.85 -3.75 15.99
CA ALA A 324 3.63 -4.43 14.97
C ALA A 324 3.18 -4.04 13.55
N SER A 325 1.86 -4.03 13.32
CA SER A 325 1.26 -3.53 12.07
C SER A 325 1.54 -2.03 11.86
N GLY A 326 1.49 -1.24 12.93
CA GLY A 326 1.88 0.16 12.89
C GLY A 326 3.33 0.37 12.44
N ALA A 327 4.26 -0.44 12.95
CA ALA A 327 5.68 -0.38 12.56
C ALA A 327 5.86 -0.73 11.06
N SER A 328 5.15 -1.75 10.56
CA SER A 328 5.14 -2.08 9.13
C SER A 328 4.57 -0.95 8.28
N ASN A 329 3.48 -0.32 8.72
CA ASN A 329 2.87 0.82 8.02
C ASN A 329 3.77 2.07 8.04
N VAL A 330 4.57 2.29 9.09
CA VAL A 330 5.59 3.36 9.13
C VAL A 330 6.64 3.11 8.04
N ALA A 331 7.13 1.88 7.91
CA ALA A 331 8.11 1.54 6.89
C ALA A 331 7.54 1.70 5.47
N TRP A 332 6.34 1.13 5.25
CA TRP A 332 5.66 1.17 3.96
C TRP A 332 5.26 2.60 3.57
N GLY A 333 4.51 3.29 4.42
CA GLY A 333 4.03 4.65 4.15
C GLY A 333 5.17 5.66 4.06
N GLY A 334 6.17 5.56 4.96
CA GLY A 334 7.35 6.42 4.93
C GLY A 334 8.19 6.22 3.67
N GLY A 335 8.47 4.97 3.31
CA GLY A 335 9.21 4.64 2.10
C GLY A 335 8.47 5.09 0.84
N GLN A 336 7.19 4.77 0.72
CA GLN A 336 6.38 5.19 -0.43
C GLN A 336 6.26 6.71 -0.56
N MET A 337 6.04 7.41 0.54
CA MET A 337 6.00 8.87 0.55
C MET A 337 7.32 9.46 0.04
N ILE A 338 8.47 8.97 0.55
CA ILE A 338 9.80 9.41 0.11
C ILE A 338 10.00 9.12 -1.38
N GLY A 339 9.66 7.91 -1.83
CA GLY A 339 9.80 7.49 -3.23
C GLY A 339 8.92 8.30 -4.17
N ALA A 340 7.65 8.51 -3.84
CA ALA A 340 6.70 9.23 -4.67
C ALA A 340 7.01 10.73 -4.73
N ILE A 341 7.11 11.41 -3.57
CA ILE A 341 7.33 12.86 -3.50
C ILE A 341 8.76 13.20 -3.94
N GLY A 342 9.76 12.49 -3.40
CA GLY A 342 11.16 12.71 -3.75
C GLY A 342 11.45 12.36 -5.21
N GLY A 343 10.91 11.23 -5.69
CA GLY A 343 11.03 10.79 -7.07
C GLY A 343 10.40 11.78 -8.05
N GLY A 344 9.18 12.25 -7.79
CA GLY A 344 8.52 13.27 -8.61
C GLY A 344 9.27 14.60 -8.63
N ALA A 345 9.72 15.08 -7.47
CA ALA A 345 10.49 16.32 -7.36
C ALA A 345 11.82 16.28 -8.12
N LEU A 346 12.57 15.17 -7.98
CA LEU A 346 13.82 14.97 -8.71
C LEU A 346 13.60 14.77 -10.21
N ALA A 347 12.51 14.12 -10.61
CA ALA A 347 12.15 13.95 -12.02
C ALA A 347 11.87 15.29 -12.69
N GLY A 348 11.13 16.18 -12.03
CA GLY A 348 10.87 17.53 -12.52
C GLY A 348 12.11 18.42 -12.61
N ALA A 349 13.11 18.20 -11.76
CA ALA A 349 14.34 18.97 -11.73
C ALA A 349 15.42 18.47 -12.70
N ALA A 350 15.54 17.16 -12.91
CA ALA A 350 16.70 16.56 -13.59
C ALA A 350 16.34 15.34 -14.48
N GLY A 351 15.05 15.17 -14.80
CA GLY A 351 14.58 14.04 -15.60
C GLY A 351 14.54 12.73 -14.83
N TYR A 352 14.06 11.68 -15.47
CA TYR A 352 13.72 10.41 -14.82
C TYR A 352 14.91 9.56 -14.36
N LEU A 353 16.10 9.77 -14.93
CA LEU A 353 17.27 8.95 -14.61
C LEU A 353 17.78 9.20 -13.19
N LEU A 354 17.87 10.47 -12.78
CA LEU A 354 18.43 10.84 -11.47
C LEU A 354 17.66 10.23 -10.30
N PRO A 355 16.31 10.38 -10.19
CA PRO A 355 15.57 9.78 -9.10
C PRO A 355 15.69 8.25 -9.08
N CYS A 356 15.74 7.60 -10.25
CA CYS A 356 15.91 6.15 -10.34
C CYS A 356 17.27 5.70 -9.80
N LEU A 357 18.35 6.42 -10.11
CA LEU A 357 19.69 6.12 -9.59
C LEU A 357 19.80 6.39 -8.08
N VAL A 358 19.21 7.49 -7.60
CA VAL A 358 19.17 7.80 -6.17
C VAL A 358 18.42 6.72 -5.40
N ALA A 359 17.25 6.30 -5.87
CA ALA A 359 16.49 5.23 -5.22
C ALA A 359 17.17 3.85 -5.31
N ALA A 360 17.94 3.59 -6.36
CA ALA A 360 18.72 2.35 -6.52
C ALA A 360 19.94 2.30 -5.58
N ALA A 361 20.39 3.44 -5.07
CA ALA A 361 21.53 3.54 -4.14
C ALA A 361 21.11 3.43 -2.65
N VAL A 362 19.83 3.54 -2.34
CA VAL A 362 19.23 3.40 -1.00
C VAL A 362 18.82 1.97 -0.72
#